data_f70fb4ca854c7f9adc978b10a3bac302
#
_entry.id   f70fb4ca854c7f9adc978b10a3bac302
#
_cell.length_a   1.000
_cell.length_b   1.000
_cell.length_c   1.000
_cell.angle_alpha   90.00
_cell.angle_beta   90.00
_cell.angle_gamma   90.00
#
_symmetry.space_group_name_H-M   'P 1'
#
loop_
_entity.id
_entity.type
_entity.pdbx_description
1 polymer ?
#
loop_
_entity_poly.entity_id
_entity_poly.type
_entity_poly.pdbx_seq_one_letter_code
_entity_poly.pdbx_strand_id
1 'polypeptide(L)'
;AAFEFDLGRPGVLPGITINWMLEGEEKTATSNAQGKFTGDATGEINYSAGTGKIIPNKLPQKGTVFSVIYNYGSSLEQTKMDVTPANQKLTFTIGTGPAIQPNSVELKIPLQSSEGISGSVTLTDVPVNATMGNLVNSRGQVQGTIIYATGAVEVTPKSTASRFVQTFTPMAIYSAA
;
A
#
# COMPACT_ATOMS: atom_id res chain seq x y z
N ALA A 1 -2.67 -19.73 10.58
CA ALA A 1 -1.40 -19.47 9.90
C ALA A 1 -1.60 -18.55 8.72
N ALA A 2 -0.74 -17.56 8.57
CA ALA A 2 -0.74 -16.62 7.45
C ALA A 2 0.25 -17.08 6.39
N PHE A 3 -0.15 -16.95 5.12
CA PHE A 3 0.70 -17.24 3.97
C PHE A 3 0.95 -15.95 3.22
N GLU A 4 2.20 -15.54 3.17
CA GLU A 4 2.63 -14.34 2.45
C GLU A 4 2.86 -14.65 0.98
N PHE A 5 2.61 -13.67 0.13
CA PHE A 5 2.86 -13.78 -1.31
C PHE A 5 3.36 -12.46 -1.89
N ASP A 6 4.08 -12.58 -3.00
CA ASP A 6 4.58 -11.46 -3.79
C ASP A 6 4.32 -11.79 -5.27
N LEU A 7 3.50 -10.98 -5.93
CA LEU A 7 3.17 -11.17 -7.34
C LEU A 7 4.28 -10.68 -8.28
N GLY A 8 5.28 -9.99 -7.73
CA GLY A 8 6.45 -9.57 -8.50
C GLY A 8 6.21 -8.42 -9.45
N ARG A 9 5.10 -7.70 -9.32
CA ARG A 9 4.82 -6.52 -10.13
C ARG A 9 3.95 -5.51 -9.42
N PRO A 10 4.16 -4.21 -9.67
CA PRO A 10 3.32 -3.14 -9.15
C PRO A 10 2.03 -3.00 -9.94
N GLY A 11 1.11 -2.18 -9.42
CA GLY A 11 -0.09 -1.80 -10.17
C GLY A 11 -1.09 -2.91 -10.34
N VAL A 12 -1.17 -3.83 -9.40
CA VAL A 12 -2.15 -4.91 -9.41
C VAL A 12 -3.55 -4.35 -9.18
N LEU A 13 -4.53 -4.83 -9.92
CA LEU A 13 -5.91 -4.35 -9.84
C LEU A 13 -6.73 -5.17 -8.84
N PRO A 14 -7.79 -4.57 -8.25
CA PRO A 14 -8.71 -5.29 -7.38
C PRO A 14 -9.37 -6.49 -8.05
N GLY A 15 -9.83 -7.44 -7.24
CA GLY A 15 -10.46 -8.65 -7.73
C GLY A 15 -9.49 -9.80 -7.95
N ILE A 16 -8.38 -9.82 -7.19
CA ILE A 16 -7.47 -10.95 -7.20
C ILE A 16 -8.18 -12.17 -6.65
N THR A 17 -8.08 -13.28 -7.36
CA THR A 17 -8.66 -14.55 -6.93
C THR A 17 -7.55 -15.54 -6.64
N ILE A 18 -7.58 -16.11 -5.44
CA ILE A 18 -6.65 -17.16 -5.01
C ILE A 18 -7.43 -18.43 -4.80
N ASN A 19 -6.96 -19.51 -5.43
CA ASN A 19 -7.59 -20.83 -5.36
C ASN A 19 -6.60 -21.85 -4.83
N TRP A 20 -7.11 -22.81 -4.05
CA TRP A 20 -6.35 -23.97 -3.58
C TRP A 20 -7.30 -25.12 -3.32
N MET A 21 -6.74 -26.31 -3.22
CA MET A 21 -7.52 -27.51 -2.91
C MET A 21 -7.34 -27.90 -1.45
N LEU A 22 -8.42 -28.27 -0.79
CA LEU A 22 -8.41 -28.82 0.55
C LEU A 22 -9.34 -30.02 0.60
N GLU A 23 -8.78 -31.20 0.85
CA GLU A 23 -9.54 -32.44 0.96
C GLU A 23 -10.48 -32.69 -0.24
N GLY A 24 -9.98 -32.40 -1.45
CA GLY A 24 -10.74 -32.59 -2.68
C GLY A 24 -11.73 -31.48 -3.00
N GLU A 25 -11.84 -30.45 -2.17
CA GLU A 25 -12.67 -29.28 -2.42
C GLU A 25 -11.85 -28.07 -2.85
N GLU A 26 -12.32 -27.35 -3.84
CA GLU A 26 -11.71 -26.10 -4.25
C GLU A 26 -12.11 -24.99 -3.27
N LYS A 27 -11.09 -24.30 -2.74
CA LYS A 27 -11.27 -23.12 -1.91
C LYS A 27 -10.88 -21.89 -2.70
N THR A 28 -11.58 -20.79 -2.43
CA THR A 28 -11.42 -19.53 -3.18
C THR A 28 -11.49 -18.35 -2.24
N ALA A 29 -10.55 -17.43 -2.41
CA ALA A 29 -10.59 -16.11 -1.76
C ALA A 29 -10.43 -15.03 -2.83
N THR A 30 -11.18 -13.95 -2.70
CA THR A 30 -11.16 -12.84 -3.64
C THR A 30 -10.98 -11.54 -2.90
N SER A 31 -10.11 -10.66 -3.44
CA SER A 31 -9.86 -9.34 -2.85
C SER A 31 -10.90 -8.32 -3.31
N ASN A 32 -11.26 -7.43 -2.41
CA ASN A 32 -12.16 -6.32 -2.69
C ASN A 32 -11.39 -5.03 -3.02
N ALA A 33 -12.13 -3.94 -3.23
CA ALA A 33 -11.55 -2.64 -3.57
C ALA A 33 -10.65 -2.07 -2.46
N GLN A 34 -10.84 -2.48 -1.22
CA GLN A 34 -10.01 -2.06 -0.08
C GLN A 34 -8.82 -2.97 0.17
N GLY A 35 -8.58 -3.95 -0.69
CA GLY A 35 -7.47 -4.88 -0.55
C GLY A 35 -7.68 -5.95 0.50
N LYS A 36 -8.91 -6.25 0.88
CA LYS A 36 -9.24 -7.30 1.84
C LYS A 36 -9.74 -8.54 1.12
N PHE A 37 -9.28 -9.71 1.56
CA PHE A 37 -9.77 -10.98 1.05
C PHE A 37 -11.01 -11.43 1.79
N THR A 38 -11.95 -11.98 1.01
CA THR A 38 -13.17 -12.61 1.51
C THR A 38 -13.35 -13.98 0.85
N GLY A 39 -14.24 -14.80 1.38
CA GLY A 39 -14.48 -16.17 0.92
C GLY A 39 -13.87 -17.18 1.89
N ASP A 40 -13.07 -18.11 1.38
CA ASP A 40 -12.48 -19.18 2.18
C ASP A 40 -11.19 -18.77 2.90
N ALA A 41 -10.81 -17.51 2.81
CA ALA A 41 -9.71 -16.93 3.57
C ALA A 41 -9.99 -15.47 3.86
N THR A 42 -9.36 -14.96 4.90
CA THR A 42 -9.20 -13.51 5.14
C THR A 42 -7.79 -13.11 4.75
N GLY A 43 -7.47 -11.85 4.84
CA GLY A 43 -6.15 -11.32 4.53
C GLY A 43 -6.21 -10.01 3.81
N GLU A 44 -5.07 -9.61 3.30
CA GLU A 44 -4.94 -8.29 2.68
C GLU A 44 -3.87 -8.29 1.60
N ILE A 45 -4.01 -7.36 0.68
CA ILE A 45 -3.03 -7.10 -0.37
C ILE A 45 -2.78 -5.60 -0.48
N ASN A 46 -1.53 -5.24 -0.71
CA ASN A 46 -1.15 -3.91 -1.16
C ASN A 46 -1.06 -3.94 -2.69
N TYR A 47 -1.97 -3.27 -3.36
CA TYR A 47 -2.03 -3.29 -4.82
C TYR A 47 -0.86 -2.57 -5.49
N SER A 48 -0.32 -1.54 -4.85
CA SER A 48 0.83 -0.83 -5.42
C SER A 48 2.09 -1.70 -5.47
N ALA A 49 2.31 -2.48 -4.43
CA ALA A 49 3.49 -3.34 -4.31
C ALA A 49 3.27 -4.73 -4.92
N GLY A 50 2.03 -5.20 -5.01
CA GLY A 50 1.71 -6.57 -5.43
C GLY A 50 2.02 -7.62 -4.36
N THR A 51 2.10 -7.20 -3.10
CA THR A 51 2.40 -8.09 -1.97
C THR A 51 1.21 -8.20 -1.03
N GLY A 52 1.08 -9.33 -0.37
CA GLY A 52 0.00 -9.53 0.56
C GLY A 52 0.13 -10.81 1.36
N LYS A 53 -0.92 -11.11 2.07
CA LYS A 53 -1.04 -12.35 2.84
C LYS A 53 -2.49 -12.82 2.86
N ILE A 54 -2.67 -14.13 2.95
CA ILE A 54 -3.97 -14.74 3.20
C ILE A 54 -3.90 -15.60 4.45
N ILE A 55 -5.02 -15.67 5.14
CA ILE A 55 -5.23 -16.52 6.30
C ILE A 55 -6.42 -17.42 5.97
N PRO A 56 -6.17 -18.65 5.48
CA PRO A 56 -7.26 -19.58 5.19
C PRO A 56 -8.10 -19.86 6.41
N ASN A 57 -9.41 -19.99 6.22
CA ASN A 57 -10.35 -20.29 7.30
C ASN A 57 -10.09 -21.68 7.91
N LYS A 58 -9.59 -22.61 7.07
CA LYS A 58 -9.15 -23.93 7.51
C LYS A 58 -7.70 -24.12 7.09
N LEU A 59 -6.92 -24.73 7.96
CA LEU A 59 -5.49 -24.94 7.72
C LEU A 59 -5.27 -25.80 6.47
N PRO A 60 -4.53 -25.29 5.47
CA PRO A 60 -4.17 -26.08 4.30
C PRO A 60 -3.24 -27.23 4.65
N GLN A 61 -3.30 -28.29 3.87
CA GLN A 61 -2.40 -29.44 4.01
C GLN A 61 -1.00 -29.06 3.54
N LYS A 62 0.01 -29.74 4.08
CA LYS A 62 1.39 -29.56 3.63
C LYS A 62 1.49 -29.87 2.14
N GLY A 63 2.18 -28.99 1.41
CA GLY A 63 2.34 -29.14 -0.04
C GLY A 63 1.21 -28.56 -0.86
N THR A 64 0.25 -27.87 -0.23
CA THR A 64 -0.81 -27.16 -0.95
C THR A 64 -0.21 -26.13 -1.90
N VAL A 65 -0.69 -26.12 -3.13
CA VAL A 65 -0.34 -25.12 -4.14
C VAL A 65 -1.46 -24.12 -4.26
N PHE A 66 -1.12 -22.85 -4.15
CA PHE A 66 -2.06 -21.75 -4.35
C PHE A 66 -1.92 -21.19 -5.76
N SER A 67 -3.04 -21.10 -6.47
CA SER A 67 -3.09 -20.45 -7.77
C SER A 67 -3.65 -19.06 -7.62
N VAL A 68 -3.01 -18.08 -8.26
CA VAL A 68 -3.43 -16.68 -8.18
C VAL A 68 -3.77 -16.18 -9.57
N ILE A 69 -4.99 -15.66 -9.72
CA ILE A 69 -5.45 -15.02 -10.94
C ILE A 69 -5.61 -13.53 -10.65
N TYR A 70 -4.95 -12.69 -11.43
CA TYR A 70 -5.00 -11.25 -11.22
C TYR A 70 -4.79 -10.50 -12.52
N ASN A 71 -5.27 -9.27 -12.54
CA ASN A 71 -4.99 -8.30 -13.58
C ASN A 71 -4.09 -7.20 -13.01
N TYR A 72 -3.36 -6.55 -13.90
CA TYR A 72 -2.54 -5.41 -13.53
C TYR A 72 -2.73 -4.30 -14.56
N GLY A 73 -2.62 -3.07 -14.06
CA GLY A 73 -2.70 -1.88 -14.90
C GLY A 73 -1.37 -1.14 -14.91
N SER A 74 -1.38 0.02 -15.55
CA SER A 74 -0.25 0.92 -15.49
C SER A 74 -0.21 1.60 -14.13
N SER A 75 0.94 1.54 -13.47
CA SER A 75 1.18 2.37 -12.30
C SER A 75 1.56 3.77 -12.78
N LEU A 76 1.11 4.78 -12.04
CA LEU A 76 1.52 6.16 -12.26
C LEU A 76 2.58 6.52 -11.22
N GLU A 77 3.71 7.03 -11.70
CA GLU A 77 4.78 7.51 -10.85
C GLU A 77 4.89 9.03 -10.97
N GLN A 78 4.86 9.70 -9.82
CA GLN A 78 4.98 11.15 -9.76
C GLN A 78 6.07 11.54 -8.76
N THR A 79 6.87 12.55 -9.14
CA THR A 79 7.84 13.18 -8.25
C THR A 79 7.37 14.60 -7.92
N LYS A 80 7.22 14.91 -6.65
CA LYS A 80 6.84 16.23 -6.17
C LYS A 80 8.07 16.95 -5.63
N MET A 81 8.54 17.95 -6.36
CA MET A 81 9.76 18.68 -6.05
C MET A 81 9.52 19.96 -5.25
N ASP A 82 8.32 20.52 -5.33
CA ASP A 82 8.00 21.86 -4.81
C ASP A 82 7.27 21.82 -3.47
N VAL A 83 7.41 20.72 -2.74
CA VAL A 83 6.74 20.58 -1.45
C VAL A 83 7.67 21.08 -0.35
N THR A 84 7.23 22.13 0.34
CA THR A 84 7.96 22.71 1.46
C THR A 84 7.30 22.29 2.77
N PRO A 85 8.04 21.70 3.72
CA PRO A 85 7.47 21.34 5.00
C PRO A 85 7.10 22.58 5.82
N ALA A 86 5.96 22.52 6.49
CA ALA A 86 5.56 23.48 7.49
C ALA A 86 5.33 22.73 8.80
N ASN A 87 6.10 23.07 9.83
CA ASN A 87 6.08 22.33 11.11
C ASN A 87 6.34 20.84 10.94
N GLN A 88 7.29 20.49 10.04
CA GLN A 88 7.64 19.11 9.67
C GLN A 88 6.50 18.33 8.96
N LYS A 89 5.43 19.01 8.60
CA LYS A 89 4.31 18.42 7.87
C LYS A 89 4.42 18.75 6.38
N LEU A 90 4.17 17.75 5.55
CA LEU A 90 4.05 17.91 4.11
C LEU A 90 2.57 17.81 3.72
N THR A 91 2.14 18.71 2.86
CA THR A 91 0.79 18.71 2.28
C THR A 91 0.93 18.80 0.77
N PHE A 92 0.39 17.84 0.06
CA PHE A 92 0.45 17.81 -1.40
C PHE A 92 -0.67 16.94 -1.95
N THR A 93 -0.83 16.99 -3.26
CA THR A 93 -1.83 16.17 -3.96
C THR A 93 -1.12 15.24 -4.92
N ILE A 94 -1.54 13.99 -4.93
CA ILE A 94 -1.09 12.99 -5.90
C ILE A 94 -2.23 12.66 -6.85
N GLY A 95 -1.87 12.17 -8.03
CA GLY A 95 -2.86 11.79 -9.03
C GLY A 95 -2.99 12.80 -10.16
N THR A 96 -3.80 12.45 -11.13
CA THR A 96 -4.02 13.23 -12.37
C THR A 96 -5.48 13.64 -12.55
N GLY A 97 -6.29 13.59 -11.48
CA GLY A 97 -7.69 13.98 -11.50
C GLY A 97 -8.68 12.87 -11.12
N PRO A 98 -8.59 11.66 -11.69
CA PRO A 98 -9.43 10.56 -11.21
C PRO A 98 -9.15 10.19 -9.77
N ALA A 99 -10.14 9.63 -9.10
CA ALA A 99 -9.98 9.12 -7.74
C ALA A 99 -8.88 8.05 -7.69
N ILE A 100 -8.16 8.01 -6.58
CA ILE A 100 -7.11 7.03 -6.37
C ILE A 100 -7.73 5.75 -5.82
N GLN A 101 -7.30 4.62 -6.36
CA GLN A 101 -7.72 3.32 -5.88
C GLN A 101 -7.21 3.10 -4.44
N PRO A 102 -8.07 2.81 -3.47
CA PRO A 102 -7.63 2.44 -2.14
C PRO A 102 -6.66 1.26 -2.15
N ASN A 103 -5.68 1.31 -1.28
CA ASN A 103 -4.62 0.32 -1.12
C ASN A 103 -3.68 0.20 -2.33
N SER A 104 -3.51 1.29 -3.07
CA SER A 104 -2.65 1.35 -4.25
C SER A 104 -1.57 2.43 -4.18
N VAL A 105 -1.37 3.04 -3.02
CA VAL A 105 -0.46 4.17 -2.86
C VAL A 105 0.83 3.76 -2.18
N GLU A 106 1.93 4.18 -2.74
CA GLU A 106 3.25 4.10 -2.10
C GLU A 106 3.93 5.45 -2.22
N LEU A 107 4.32 6.01 -1.09
CA LEU A 107 5.08 7.25 -1.01
C LEU A 107 6.49 6.94 -0.55
N LYS A 108 7.47 7.42 -1.31
CA LYS A 108 8.88 7.37 -0.93
C LYS A 108 9.33 8.78 -0.62
N ILE A 109 9.64 9.05 0.63
CA ILE A 109 9.95 10.40 1.10
C ILE A 109 11.40 10.41 1.59
N PRO A 110 12.30 11.08 0.88
CA PRO A 110 13.66 11.28 1.37
C PRO A 110 13.66 12.25 2.55
N LEU A 111 14.49 11.95 3.51
CA LEU A 111 14.63 12.72 4.74
C LEU A 111 16.10 13.10 4.94
N GLN A 112 16.32 14.26 5.53
CA GLN A 112 17.66 14.68 5.95
C GLN A 112 17.61 15.20 7.37
N SER A 113 18.51 14.74 8.22
CA SER A 113 18.61 15.23 9.59
C SER A 113 19.22 16.62 9.64
N SER A 114 19.10 17.30 10.81
CA SER A 114 19.76 18.58 11.04
C SER A 114 21.29 18.49 10.96
N GLU A 115 21.84 17.30 11.06
CA GLU A 115 23.28 17.01 10.95
C GLU A 115 23.68 16.61 9.53
N GLY A 116 22.76 16.67 8.57
CA GLY A 116 23.00 16.32 7.17
C GLY A 116 22.94 14.83 6.86
N ILE A 117 22.51 14.00 7.79
CA ILE A 117 22.38 12.56 7.58
C ILE A 117 21.16 12.29 6.73
N SER A 118 21.36 11.62 5.60
CA SER A 118 20.27 11.24 4.70
C SER A 118 19.56 9.98 5.16
N GLY A 119 18.26 9.94 4.94
CA GLY A 119 17.42 8.80 5.20
C GLY A 119 16.19 8.84 4.29
N SER A 120 15.30 7.91 4.47
CA SER A 120 14.02 7.89 3.77
C SER A 120 12.99 7.11 4.56
N VAL A 121 11.73 7.36 4.25
CA VAL A 121 10.62 6.55 4.73
C VAL A 121 9.74 6.18 3.56
N THR A 122 9.25 4.96 3.56
CA THR A 122 8.25 4.49 2.61
C THR A 122 6.94 4.32 3.35
N LEU A 123 5.90 4.98 2.87
CA LEU A 123 4.56 4.92 3.42
C LEU A 123 3.62 4.30 2.41
N THR A 124 2.76 3.43 2.89
CA THR A 124 1.69 2.85 2.08
C THR A 124 0.35 3.18 2.72
N ASP A 125 -0.70 3.24 1.90
CA ASP A 125 -2.02 3.53 2.41
C ASP A 125 -2.69 2.28 2.97
N VAL A 126 -3.32 2.45 4.12
CA VAL A 126 -4.22 1.47 4.72
C VAL A 126 -5.60 2.13 4.79
N PRO A 127 -6.57 1.69 3.97
CA PRO A 127 -7.88 2.30 3.95
C PRO A 127 -8.56 2.22 5.32
N VAL A 128 -9.09 3.36 5.76
CA VAL A 128 -9.94 3.43 6.95
C VAL A 128 -11.39 3.22 6.54
N ASN A 129 -11.75 3.78 5.39
CA ASN A 129 -13.05 3.64 4.74
C ASN A 129 -12.87 3.90 3.24
N ALA A 130 -13.95 4.00 2.49
CA ALA A 130 -13.90 4.26 1.06
C ALA A 130 -13.35 5.66 0.70
N THR A 131 -13.37 6.60 1.64
CA THR A 131 -12.98 8.00 1.43
C THR A 131 -11.54 8.29 1.79
N MET A 132 -11.03 7.68 2.86
CA MET A 132 -9.75 8.04 3.46
C MET A 132 -8.93 6.81 3.82
N GLY A 133 -7.62 6.93 3.72
CA GLY A 133 -6.66 5.96 4.21
C GLY A 133 -5.64 6.59 5.14
N ASN A 134 -5.08 5.78 6.02
CA ASN A 134 -3.91 6.13 6.80
C ASN A 134 -2.67 5.81 5.97
N LEU A 135 -1.65 6.64 6.09
CA LEU A 135 -0.34 6.39 5.50
C LEU A 135 0.57 5.86 6.60
N VAL A 136 1.05 4.64 6.41
CA VAL A 136 1.79 3.90 7.44
C VAL A 136 3.17 3.49 6.93
N ASN A 137 4.12 3.41 7.86
CA ASN A 137 5.45 2.88 7.57
C ASN A 137 5.47 1.35 7.65
N SER A 138 6.63 0.74 7.46
CA SER A 138 6.79 -0.72 7.49
C SER A 138 6.45 -1.36 8.84
N ARG A 139 6.38 -0.57 9.91
CA ARG A 139 6.00 -1.02 11.25
C ARG A 139 4.51 -0.81 11.55
N GLY A 140 3.73 -0.34 10.56
CA GLY A 140 2.32 -0.04 10.75
C GLY A 140 2.03 1.26 11.50
N GLN A 141 3.03 2.10 11.74
CA GLN A 141 2.84 3.38 12.41
C GLN A 141 2.26 4.40 11.46
N VAL A 142 1.19 5.06 11.86
CA VAL A 142 0.52 6.09 11.06
C VAL A 142 1.34 7.37 11.08
N GLN A 143 1.68 7.87 9.89
CA GLN A 143 2.42 9.10 9.72
C GLN A 143 1.67 10.14 8.88
N GLY A 144 0.49 9.81 8.42
CA GLY A 144 -0.33 10.72 7.64
C GLY A 144 -1.62 10.10 7.15
N THR A 145 -2.28 10.83 6.27
CA THR A 145 -3.57 10.45 5.68
C THR A 145 -3.63 10.80 4.21
N ILE A 146 -4.49 10.10 3.49
CA ILE A 146 -4.83 10.40 2.10
C ILE A 146 -6.33 10.40 1.92
N ILE A 147 -6.83 11.36 1.13
CA ILE A 147 -8.20 11.39 0.66
C ILE A 147 -8.22 10.84 -0.76
N TYR A 148 -8.89 9.74 -0.97
CA TYR A 148 -8.82 9.03 -2.25
C TYR A 148 -9.48 9.78 -3.40
N ALA A 149 -10.59 10.47 -3.13
CA ALA A 149 -11.30 11.19 -4.19
C ALA A 149 -10.49 12.32 -4.81
N THR A 150 -9.63 12.96 -4.03
CA THR A 150 -8.87 14.13 -4.44
C THR A 150 -7.37 13.87 -4.58
N GLY A 151 -6.87 12.81 -3.96
CA GLY A 151 -5.44 12.55 -3.85
C GLY A 151 -4.73 13.42 -2.82
N ALA A 152 -5.47 14.14 -1.97
CA ALA A 152 -4.90 15.01 -0.97
C ALA A 152 -4.16 14.20 0.10
N VAL A 153 -2.89 14.50 0.26
CA VAL A 153 -1.98 13.84 1.21
C VAL A 153 -1.52 14.85 2.26
N GLU A 154 -1.54 14.41 3.50
CA GLU A 154 -0.99 15.15 4.63
C GLU A 154 -0.14 14.18 5.44
N VAL A 155 1.15 14.44 5.55
CA VAL A 155 2.07 13.54 6.24
C VAL A 155 3.05 14.29 7.12
N THR A 156 3.39 13.68 8.25
CA THR A 156 4.50 14.07 9.10
C THR A 156 5.48 12.91 9.13
N PRO A 157 6.33 12.78 8.09
CA PRO A 157 7.19 11.62 7.95
C PRO A 157 8.26 11.58 9.02
N LYS A 158 8.50 10.39 9.54
CA LYS A 158 9.52 10.15 10.56
C LYS A 158 10.32 8.91 10.17
N SER A 159 11.63 8.98 10.43
CA SER A 159 12.44 7.79 10.37
C SER A 159 12.87 7.38 11.78
N THR A 160 13.63 6.30 11.89
CA THR A 160 14.21 5.85 13.16
C THR A 160 15.27 6.78 13.70
N ALA A 161 15.81 7.69 12.88
CA ALA A 161 16.66 8.78 13.36
C ALA A 161 15.80 9.84 14.03
N SER A 162 16.22 10.35 15.16
CA SER A 162 15.37 11.11 16.06
C SER A 162 15.27 12.60 15.77
N ARG A 163 16.01 13.14 14.80
CA ARG A 163 16.05 14.57 14.52
C ARG A 163 16.03 14.87 13.04
N PHE A 164 15.11 15.73 12.63
CA PHE A 164 15.00 16.14 11.22
C PHE A 164 14.81 17.64 11.10
N VAL A 165 15.59 18.26 10.23
CA VAL A 165 15.25 19.50 9.57
C VAL A 165 15.19 19.20 8.09
N GLN A 166 14.17 19.66 7.41
CA GLN A 166 13.72 18.95 6.23
C GLN A 166 13.59 19.79 4.99
N THR A 167 14.16 19.29 3.92
CA THR A 167 13.65 19.52 2.58
C THR A 167 13.24 18.17 2.04
N PHE A 168 12.01 18.03 1.60
CA PHE A 168 11.49 16.76 1.11
C PHE A 168 11.16 16.80 -0.36
N THR A 169 11.48 15.72 -1.03
CA THR A 169 11.02 15.45 -2.37
C THR A 169 10.23 14.15 -2.32
N PRO A 170 8.92 14.20 -2.13
CA PRO A 170 8.13 12.98 -2.11
C PRO A 170 7.97 12.42 -3.50
N MET A 171 8.07 11.10 -3.59
CA MET A 171 7.78 10.35 -4.79
C MET A 171 6.57 9.47 -4.51
N ALA A 172 5.53 9.58 -5.32
CA ALA A 172 4.32 8.80 -5.16
C ALA A 172 4.18 7.82 -6.31
N ILE A 173 3.89 6.57 -5.99
CA ILE A 173 3.54 5.52 -6.94
C ILE A 173 2.13 5.07 -6.63
N TYR A 174 1.24 5.04 -7.63
CA TYR A 174 -0.12 4.57 -7.46
C TYR A 174 -0.68 3.94 -8.73
N SER A 175 -1.66 3.08 -8.57
CA SER A 175 -2.41 2.52 -9.69
C SER A 175 -3.46 3.50 -10.17
N ALA A 176 -3.54 3.70 -11.48
CA ALA A 176 -4.67 4.40 -12.07
C ALA A 176 -5.89 3.48 -12.03
N ALA A 177 -6.92 3.91 -11.35
CA ALA A 177 -8.18 3.19 -11.26
C ALA A 177 -9.18 3.72 -12.30
#